data_821fb1bf0e5ff47a8b814909db66f340
#
_entry.id   821fb1bf0e5ff47a8b814909db66f340
#
_cell.length_a   1.000
_cell.length_b   1.000
_cell.length_c   1.000
_cell.angle_alpha   90.00
_cell.angle_beta   90.00
_cell.angle_gamma   90.00
#
_symmetry.space_group_name_H-M   'P 1'
#
loop_
_entity.id
_entity.type
_entity.pdbx_description
1 polymer ?
#
loop_
_entity_poly.entity_id
_entity_poly.type
_entity_poly.pdbx_seq_one_letter_code
_entity_poly.pdbx_strand_id
1 'polypeptide(L)'
;GSAANTGGDDLSVNVKYADLVDGLTLSVGYADLNQDATDGITEQTISASYAMGNITFGLMDYQADDDAASGTDYDGRHYGVSVQINDDLAVSYDKSSSDKATTDVDEDISSFQASYTMGNMTVKGHITRADNEGYSSGAEDEQKAIDVSWSF
;
A
#
# COMPACT_ATOMS: atom_id res chain seq x y z
N GLY A 1 -10.51 -40.65 13.59
CA GLY A 1 -9.52 -40.25 12.62
C GLY A 1 -9.14 -38.81 12.90
N SER A 2 -7.90 -38.56 13.36
CA SER A 2 -7.33 -37.22 13.49
C SER A 2 -7.02 -36.74 12.07
N ALA A 3 -7.66 -35.68 11.63
CA ALA A 3 -7.22 -35.00 10.41
C ALA A 3 -5.82 -34.43 10.72
N ALA A 4 -4.83 -34.88 9.97
CA ALA A 4 -3.53 -34.23 9.99
C ALA A 4 -3.76 -32.81 9.42
N ASN A 5 -3.44 -31.81 10.22
CA ASN A 5 -3.35 -30.44 9.75
C ASN A 5 -2.06 -30.40 8.89
N THR A 6 -2.21 -30.46 7.59
CA THR A 6 -1.13 -30.23 6.64
C THR A 6 -1.04 -28.72 6.41
N GLY A 7 -0.65 -27.97 7.44
CA GLY A 7 -0.25 -26.59 7.29
C GLY A 7 0.97 -26.53 6.39
N GLY A 8 0.94 -25.73 5.36
CA GLY A 8 2.10 -25.44 4.53
C GLY A 8 3.15 -24.63 5.31
N ASP A 9 4.37 -24.62 4.83
CA ASP A 9 5.45 -23.79 5.36
C ASP A 9 5.40 -22.41 4.69
N ASP A 10 5.27 -21.34 5.47
CA ASP A 10 5.31 -19.96 4.97
C ASP A 10 6.76 -19.45 4.97
N LEU A 11 7.14 -18.78 3.90
CA LEU A 11 8.41 -18.08 3.77
C LEU A 11 8.16 -16.62 3.44
N SER A 12 8.77 -15.71 4.18
CA SER A 12 8.82 -14.30 3.78
C SER A 12 10.22 -13.72 3.94
N VAL A 13 10.64 -12.94 2.95
CA VAL A 13 11.93 -12.25 2.91
C VAL A 13 11.72 -10.82 2.47
N ASN A 14 12.27 -9.87 3.24
CA ASN A 14 12.31 -8.47 2.84
C ASN A 14 13.74 -7.97 2.93
N VAL A 15 14.21 -7.32 1.86
CA VAL A 15 15.52 -6.68 1.79
C VAL A 15 15.31 -5.20 1.57
N LYS A 16 15.82 -4.41 2.49
CA LYS A 16 15.80 -2.95 2.42
C LYS A 16 17.23 -2.43 2.33
N TYR A 17 17.48 -1.57 1.36
CA TYR A 17 18.74 -0.87 1.20
C TYR A 17 18.48 0.64 1.26
N ALA A 18 19.12 1.30 2.23
CA ALA A 18 19.03 2.73 2.41
C ALA A 18 20.38 3.40 2.06
N ASP A 19 20.33 4.67 1.66
CA ASP A 19 21.51 5.53 1.44
C ASP A 19 22.46 5.07 0.30
N LEU A 20 21.96 4.36 -0.71
CA LEU A 20 22.69 4.15 -1.96
C LEU A 20 23.04 5.50 -2.62
N VAL A 21 22.10 6.41 -2.56
CA VAL A 21 22.23 7.85 -2.82
C VAL A 21 21.56 8.54 -1.63
N ASP A 22 22.07 9.65 -1.18
CA ASP A 22 21.49 10.41 -0.07
C ASP A 22 19.99 10.62 -0.26
N GLY A 23 19.20 10.22 0.74
CA GLY A 23 17.75 10.25 0.72
C GLY A 23 17.04 9.13 -0.05
N LEU A 24 17.77 8.21 -0.74
CA LEU A 24 17.16 7.09 -1.47
C LEU A 24 17.09 5.83 -0.60
N THR A 25 15.91 5.26 -0.52
CA THR A 25 15.68 3.92 0.05
C THR A 25 15.02 3.03 -0.99
N LEU A 26 15.55 1.82 -1.15
CA LEU A 26 14.98 0.76 -1.99
C LEU A 26 14.56 -0.42 -1.11
N SER A 27 13.48 -1.10 -1.47
CA SER A 27 13.06 -2.32 -0.78
C SER A 27 12.53 -3.33 -1.79
N VAL A 28 12.82 -4.61 -1.53
CA VAL A 28 12.28 -5.75 -2.29
C VAL A 28 11.75 -6.75 -1.27
N GLY A 29 10.51 -7.18 -1.44
CA GLY A 29 9.86 -8.19 -0.64
C GLY A 29 9.43 -9.38 -1.47
N TYR A 30 9.49 -10.56 -0.88
CA TYR A 30 8.96 -11.80 -1.41
C TYR A 30 8.30 -12.58 -0.26
N ALA A 31 7.11 -13.10 -0.51
CA ALA A 31 6.47 -14.02 0.40
C ALA A 31 5.86 -15.19 -0.39
N ASP A 32 5.97 -16.38 0.18
CA ASP A 32 5.35 -17.61 -0.30
C ASP A 32 4.51 -18.14 0.86
N LEU A 33 3.20 -18.06 0.71
CA LEU A 33 2.24 -18.37 1.76
C LEU A 33 1.47 -19.63 1.34
N ASN A 34 1.88 -20.78 1.84
CA ASN A 34 1.25 -22.05 1.57
C ASN A 34 0.09 -22.28 2.51
N GLN A 35 -1.14 -22.12 2.05
CA GLN A 35 -2.34 -22.35 2.86
C GLN A 35 -2.64 -23.84 3.06
N ASP A 36 -2.35 -24.67 2.05
CA ASP A 36 -2.32 -26.13 2.12
C ASP A 36 -1.48 -26.73 0.95
N ALA A 37 -1.51 -28.03 0.76
CA ALA A 37 -0.66 -28.71 -0.24
C ALA A 37 -1.00 -28.37 -1.71
N THR A 38 -2.07 -27.63 -1.98
CA THR A 38 -2.58 -27.34 -3.33
C THR A 38 -2.84 -25.86 -3.58
N ASP A 39 -2.90 -25.04 -2.55
CA ASP A 39 -3.27 -23.64 -2.64
C ASP A 39 -2.22 -22.77 -1.94
N GLY A 40 -1.46 -22.01 -2.70
CA GLY A 40 -0.44 -21.07 -2.24
C GLY A 40 -0.68 -19.69 -2.79
N ILE A 41 -0.20 -18.66 -2.10
CA ILE A 41 -0.16 -17.29 -2.58
C ILE A 41 1.30 -16.85 -2.61
N THR A 42 1.77 -16.43 -3.76
CA THR A 42 3.09 -15.81 -3.91
C THR A 42 2.94 -14.30 -4.01
N GLU A 43 3.60 -13.57 -3.13
CA GLU A 43 3.58 -12.11 -3.12
C GLU A 43 4.97 -11.55 -3.42
N GLN A 44 5.04 -10.56 -4.29
CA GLN A 44 6.25 -9.85 -4.63
C GLN A 44 6.03 -8.35 -4.53
N THR A 45 6.99 -7.62 -3.95
CA THR A 45 6.95 -6.16 -3.87
C THR A 45 8.31 -5.57 -4.23
N ILE A 46 8.28 -4.46 -4.93
CA ILE A 46 9.44 -3.59 -5.10
C ILE A 46 9.03 -2.16 -4.78
N SER A 47 9.82 -1.47 -3.97
CA SER A 47 9.53 -0.08 -3.64
C SER A 47 10.78 0.78 -3.64
N ALA A 48 10.56 2.06 -3.91
CA ALA A 48 11.55 3.11 -3.82
C ALA A 48 10.96 4.32 -3.11
N SER A 49 11.72 4.95 -2.21
CA SER A 49 11.40 6.26 -1.70
C SER A 49 12.61 7.19 -1.79
N TYR A 50 12.35 8.44 -2.14
CA TYR A 50 13.40 9.46 -2.25
C TYR A 50 12.99 10.71 -1.49
N ALA A 51 13.81 11.07 -0.49
CA ALA A 51 13.65 12.27 0.31
C ALA A 51 14.61 13.35 -0.17
N MET A 52 14.07 14.53 -0.50
CA MET A 52 14.82 15.70 -0.95
C MET A 52 14.34 16.92 -0.17
N GLY A 53 15.09 17.28 0.87
CA GLY A 53 14.71 18.35 1.78
C GLY A 53 13.39 18.06 2.50
N ASN A 54 12.39 18.89 2.26
CA ASN A 54 11.07 18.75 2.85
C ASN A 54 10.04 17.96 1.99
N ILE A 55 10.50 17.36 0.90
CA ILE A 55 9.66 16.58 -0.02
C ILE A 55 10.11 15.12 -0.01
N THR A 56 9.17 14.20 0.05
CA THR A 56 9.43 12.76 -0.12
C THR A 56 8.53 12.20 -1.21
N PHE A 57 9.12 11.47 -2.14
CA PHE A 57 8.43 10.71 -3.18
C PHE A 57 8.48 9.22 -2.84
N GLY A 58 7.43 8.50 -3.15
CA GLY A 58 7.35 7.05 -3.00
C GLY A 58 6.76 6.40 -4.24
N LEU A 59 7.27 5.21 -4.56
CA LEU A 59 6.75 4.31 -5.59
C LEU A 59 6.81 2.88 -5.06
N MET A 60 5.78 2.09 -5.32
CA MET A 60 5.74 0.67 -5.03
C MET A 60 4.95 -0.06 -6.12
N ASP A 61 5.52 -1.13 -6.65
CA ASP A 61 4.82 -2.15 -7.43
C ASP A 61 4.68 -3.42 -6.59
N TYR A 62 3.54 -4.08 -6.69
CA TYR A 62 3.30 -5.39 -6.05
C TYR A 62 2.58 -6.33 -7.00
N GLN A 63 2.80 -7.62 -6.79
CA GLN A 63 2.11 -8.72 -7.45
C GLN A 63 1.70 -9.74 -6.40
N ALA A 64 0.53 -10.33 -6.56
CA ALA A 64 0.05 -11.44 -5.75
C ALA A 64 -0.56 -12.48 -6.68
N ASP A 65 0.11 -13.62 -6.78
CA ASP A 65 -0.29 -14.76 -7.61
C ASP A 65 -0.92 -15.81 -6.70
N ASP A 66 -2.14 -16.24 -7.01
CA ASP A 66 -2.88 -17.25 -6.28
C ASP A 66 -2.93 -18.56 -7.10
N ASP A 67 -2.15 -19.56 -6.66
CA ASP A 67 -2.01 -20.86 -7.33
C ASP A 67 -3.25 -21.76 -7.25
N ALA A 68 -4.29 -21.36 -6.50
CA ALA A 68 -5.53 -22.12 -6.42
C ALA A 68 -6.22 -22.21 -7.79
N ALA A 69 -6.88 -23.34 -8.07
CA ALA A 69 -7.58 -23.56 -9.35
C ALA A 69 -8.68 -22.52 -9.66
N SER A 70 -9.14 -21.79 -8.65
CA SER A 70 -10.06 -20.65 -8.73
C SER A 70 -9.43 -19.38 -8.18
N GLY A 71 -8.12 -19.35 -8.03
CA GLY A 71 -7.33 -18.23 -7.57
C GLY A 71 -7.46 -17.02 -8.48
N THR A 72 -7.12 -15.88 -7.96
CA THR A 72 -7.14 -14.64 -8.72
C THR A 72 -5.88 -13.87 -8.43
N ASP A 73 -5.14 -13.56 -9.49
CA ASP A 73 -3.92 -12.76 -9.41
C ASP A 73 -4.26 -11.28 -9.36
N TYR A 74 -3.45 -10.53 -8.64
CA TYR A 74 -3.54 -9.09 -8.49
C TYR A 74 -2.18 -8.45 -8.76
N ASP A 75 -2.21 -7.41 -9.56
CA ASP A 75 -1.07 -6.52 -9.77
C ASP A 75 -1.44 -5.11 -9.33
N GLY A 76 -0.48 -4.36 -8.81
CA GLY A 76 -0.78 -2.98 -8.45
C GLY A 76 0.44 -2.11 -8.30
N ARG A 77 0.16 -0.82 -8.43
CA ARG A 77 1.16 0.25 -8.30
C ARG A 77 0.66 1.33 -7.38
N HIS A 78 1.51 1.73 -6.44
CA HIS A 78 1.31 2.90 -5.60
C HIS A 78 2.37 3.96 -5.90
N TYR A 79 1.96 5.21 -5.94
CA TYR A 79 2.88 6.34 -5.92
C TYR A 79 2.33 7.48 -5.09
N GLY A 80 3.23 8.20 -4.47
CA GLY A 80 2.84 9.28 -3.58
C GLY A 80 3.91 10.34 -3.42
N VAL A 81 3.48 11.48 -2.94
CA VAL A 81 4.34 12.59 -2.55
C VAL A 81 3.87 13.16 -1.22
N SER A 82 4.80 13.44 -0.34
CA SER A 82 4.56 14.20 0.90
C SER A 82 5.44 15.42 0.96
N VAL A 83 4.90 16.50 1.51
CA VAL A 83 5.60 17.77 1.66
C VAL A 83 5.41 18.28 3.08
N GLN A 84 6.51 18.49 3.79
CA GLN A 84 6.51 19.24 5.06
C GLN A 84 6.54 20.73 4.73
N ILE A 85 5.39 21.41 4.82
CA ILE A 85 5.26 22.83 4.47
C ILE A 85 6.04 23.70 5.47
N ASN A 86 5.90 23.39 6.76
CA ASN A 86 6.64 23.98 7.87
C ASN A 86 6.63 23.00 9.06
N ASP A 87 7.17 23.41 10.21
CA ASP A 87 7.32 22.54 11.39
C ASP A 87 5.99 21.95 11.88
N ASP A 88 4.87 22.60 11.59
CA ASP A 88 3.55 22.23 12.09
C ASP A 88 2.64 21.61 11.01
N LEU A 89 2.88 21.88 9.73
CA LEU A 89 2.00 21.50 8.61
C LEU A 89 2.67 20.58 7.61
N ALA A 90 2.07 19.42 7.40
CA ALA A 90 2.41 18.50 6.33
C ALA A 90 1.19 18.19 5.46
N VAL A 91 1.43 17.95 4.19
CA VAL A 91 0.43 17.49 3.23
C VAL A 91 0.97 16.31 2.43
N SER A 92 0.10 15.41 2.01
CA SER A 92 0.46 14.33 1.10
C SER A 92 -0.64 14.05 0.10
N TYR A 93 -0.23 13.51 -1.03
CA TYR A 93 -1.10 12.94 -2.05
C TYR A 93 -0.54 11.60 -2.45
N ASP A 94 -1.40 10.61 -2.53
CA ASP A 94 -1.07 9.29 -3.02
C ASP A 94 -2.13 8.77 -4.00
N LYS A 95 -1.70 7.92 -4.91
CA LYS A 95 -2.57 7.19 -5.83
C LYS A 95 -2.11 5.75 -5.92
N SER A 96 -3.07 4.83 -5.92
CA SER A 96 -2.87 3.42 -6.28
C SER A 96 -3.75 3.05 -7.45
N SER A 97 -3.26 2.15 -8.28
CA SER A 97 -4.01 1.46 -9.30
C SER A 97 -3.76 -0.03 -9.14
N SER A 98 -4.80 -0.83 -9.14
CA SER A 98 -4.68 -2.28 -9.06
C SER A 98 -5.51 -2.95 -10.16
N ASP A 99 -4.92 -3.97 -10.75
CA ASP A 99 -5.51 -4.87 -11.73
C ASP A 99 -5.87 -6.19 -11.05
N LYS A 100 -6.94 -6.79 -11.51
CA LYS A 100 -7.39 -8.10 -11.10
C LYS A 100 -7.55 -8.97 -12.34
N ALA A 101 -6.78 -10.05 -12.45
CA ALA A 101 -6.67 -10.88 -13.65
C ALA A 101 -8.02 -11.44 -14.20
N THR A 102 -9.06 -11.44 -13.39
CA THR A 102 -10.40 -11.91 -13.78
C THR A 102 -11.31 -10.82 -14.35
N THR A 103 -10.85 -9.58 -14.41
CA THR A 103 -11.63 -8.43 -14.91
C THR A 103 -10.76 -7.57 -15.82
N ASP A 104 -11.39 -6.85 -16.76
CA ASP A 104 -10.72 -5.85 -17.60
C ASP A 104 -10.90 -4.42 -17.01
N VAL A 105 -11.08 -4.33 -15.70
CA VAL A 105 -11.36 -3.08 -15.00
C VAL A 105 -10.40 -2.91 -13.83
N ASP A 106 -9.58 -1.87 -13.88
CA ASP A 106 -8.68 -1.50 -12.81
C ASP A 106 -9.41 -0.70 -11.73
N GLU A 107 -9.08 -0.95 -10.48
CA GLU A 107 -9.49 -0.11 -9.35
C GLU A 107 -8.45 0.98 -9.12
N ASP A 108 -8.88 2.23 -9.17
CA ASP A 108 -8.03 3.40 -8.89
C ASP A 108 -8.43 4.07 -7.58
N ILE A 109 -7.49 4.21 -6.66
CA ILE A 109 -7.70 4.91 -5.39
C ILE A 109 -6.77 6.12 -5.32
N SER A 110 -7.30 7.27 -4.97
CA SER A 110 -6.52 8.48 -4.71
C SER A 110 -6.83 9.05 -3.33
N SER A 111 -5.82 9.54 -2.63
CA SER A 111 -5.98 10.12 -1.30
C SER A 111 -5.19 11.44 -1.18
N PHE A 112 -5.85 12.45 -0.64
CA PHE A 112 -5.22 13.69 -0.21
C PHE A 112 -5.32 13.78 1.32
N GLN A 113 -4.21 14.08 1.96
CA GLN A 113 -4.12 14.16 3.41
C GLN A 113 -3.42 15.45 3.83
N ALA A 114 -3.84 16.00 4.95
CA ALA A 114 -3.18 17.12 5.62
C ALA A 114 -3.10 16.87 7.12
N SER A 115 -1.99 17.23 7.73
CA SER A 115 -1.77 17.14 9.18
C SER A 115 -1.26 18.48 9.70
N TYR A 116 -1.92 19.01 10.72
CA TYR A 116 -1.47 20.24 11.40
C TYR A 116 -1.32 20.00 12.89
N THR A 117 -0.13 20.33 13.42
CA THR A 117 0.20 20.19 14.85
C THR A 117 0.23 21.55 15.50
N MET A 118 -0.43 21.70 16.63
CA MET A 118 -0.51 22.94 17.41
C MET A 118 -0.23 22.62 18.88
N GLY A 119 1.00 22.79 19.32
CA GLY A 119 1.43 22.39 20.66
C GLY A 119 1.25 20.88 20.86
N ASN A 120 0.39 20.51 21.80
CA ASN A 120 0.11 19.08 22.11
C ASN A 120 -1.05 18.50 21.30
N MET A 121 -1.66 19.26 20.40
CA MET A 121 -2.77 18.82 19.58
C MET A 121 -2.35 18.63 18.13
N THR A 122 -2.79 17.51 17.55
CA THR A 122 -2.64 17.27 16.10
C THR A 122 -4.01 17.05 15.48
N VAL A 123 -4.30 17.77 14.42
CA VAL A 123 -5.48 17.59 13.56
C VAL A 123 -5.03 16.98 12.24
N LYS A 124 -5.66 15.89 11.86
CA LYS A 124 -5.43 15.24 10.54
C LYS A 124 -6.75 15.21 9.79
N GLY A 125 -6.70 15.52 8.50
CA GLY A 125 -7.83 15.36 7.60
C GLY A 125 -7.41 14.58 6.36
N HIS A 126 -8.32 13.75 5.83
CA HIS A 126 -8.10 13.10 4.56
C HIS A 126 -9.38 13.02 3.73
N ILE A 127 -9.20 12.98 2.43
CA ILE A 127 -10.22 12.67 1.44
C ILE A 127 -9.66 11.56 0.58
N THR A 128 -10.35 10.42 0.53
CA THR A 128 -10.01 9.28 -0.32
C THR A 128 -11.14 9.05 -1.30
N ARG A 129 -10.79 8.81 -2.56
CA ARG A 129 -11.72 8.46 -3.64
C ARG A 129 -11.27 7.17 -4.28
N ALA A 130 -12.22 6.28 -4.49
CA ALA A 130 -12.06 5.07 -5.27
C ALA A 130 -12.91 5.17 -6.54
N ASP A 131 -12.28 4.92 -7.68
CA ASP A 131 -12.95 4.75 -8.97
C ASP A 131 -12.90 3.27 -9.33
N ASN A 132 -14.01 2.73 -9.84
CA ASN A 132 -14.21 1.31 -10.11
C ASN A 132 -14.03 0.42 -8.87
N GLU A 133 -14.55 0.87 -7.73
CA GLU A 133 -14.43 0.17 -6.44
C GLU A 133 -14.80 -1.32 -6.57
N GLY A 134 -13.95 -2.17 -6.03
CA GLY A 134 -14.09 -3.63 -6.11
C GLY A 134 -14.02 -4.16 -7.54
N TYR A 135 -13.29 -3.48 -8.45
CA TYR A 135 -13.15 -3.82 -9.87
C TYR A 135 -14.49 -3.82 -10.62
N SER A 136 -15.40 -2.96 -10.22
CA SER A 136 -16.73 -2.81 -10.81
C SER A 136 -16.80 -1.50 -11.61
N SER A 137 -16.92 -1.59 -12.93
CA SER A 137 -16.92 -0.43 -13.82
C SER A 137 -17.95 0.63 -13.42
N GLY A 138 -17.46 1.84 -13.15
CA GLY A 138 -18.27 2.99 -12.75
C GLY A 138 -18.76 2.98 -11.29
N ALA A 139 -18.30 2.02 -10.46
CA ALA A 139 -18.50 2.09 -9.02
C ALA A 139 -17.55 3.14 -8.43
N GLU A 140 -18.07 4.08 -7.67
CA GLU A 140 -17.30 5.17 -7.06
C GLU A 140 -17.59 5.21 -5.56
N ASP A 141 -16.55 5.43 -4.75
CA ASP A 141 -16.68 5.73 -3.32
C ASP A 141 -15.84 6.96 -2.94
N GLU A 142 -16.33 7.74 -2.00
CA GLU A 142 -15.59 8.86 -1.43
C GLU A 142 -15.71 8.84 0.09
N GLN A 143 -14.56 8.79 0.76
CA GLN A 143 -14.47 8.86 2.21
C GLN A 143 -13.79 10.16 2.65
N LYS A 144 -14.29 10.75 3.71
CA LYS A 144 -13.70 11.93 4.35
C LYS A 144 -13.63 11.70 5.84
N ALA A 145 -12.49 12.00 6.46
CA ALA A 145 -12.37 11.95 7.90
C ALA A 145 -11.53 13.11 8.43
N ILE A 146 -11.78 13.45 9.69
CA ILE A 146 -11.01 14.38 10.49
C ILE A 146 -10.72 13.69 11.82
N ASP A 147 -9.45 13.57 12.16
CA ASP A 147 -8.97 13.01 13.42
C ASP A 147 -8.34 14.13 14.25
N VAL A 148 -8.60 14.12 15.54
CA VAL A 148 -7.98 15.05 16.49
C VAL A 148 -7.38 14.25 17.63
N SER A 149 -6.09 14.44 17.87
CA SER A 149 -5.35 13.76 18.94
C SER A 149 -4.65 14.76 19.84
N TRP A 150 -4.50 14.39 21.13
CA TRP A 150 -3.75 15.15 22.12
C TRP A 150 -2.73 14.26 22.80
N SER A 151 -1.53 14.80 23.05
CA SER A 151 -0.51 14.19 23.92
C SER A 151 -0.47 14.94 25.27
N PHE A 152 -0.42 14.21 26.39
CA PHE A 152 -0.36 14.75 27.74
C PHE A 152 1.02 14.48 28.36
#